data_dde66117f3c5bbfd1642055945c13b9c
#
_entry.id   dde66117f3c5bbfd1642055945c13b9c
#
_cell.length_a   1.000
_cell.length_b   1.000
_cell.length_c   1.000
_cell.angle_alpha   90.00
_cell.angle_beta   90.00
_cell.angle_gamma   90.00
#
_symmetry.space_group_name_H-M   'P 1'
#
loop_
_entity.id
_entity.type
_entity.pdbx_description
1 polymer ?
#
loop_
_entity_poly.entity_id
_entity_poly.type
_entity_poly.pdbx_seq_one_letter_code
_entity_poly.pdbx_strand_id
1 'polypeptide(L)'
;MAFRRGFKSQCERRSIEFRRNLGLQPADALSADKLAEHLGVTVWSVSDVTGLAPEDQQVLTDQGDESWAAMTMRIATDDLVIYKPVQSLGRRNNVIMHELAHIVLGHELAEACMLEDGSLVPGNFSQEQEDEADWLAGTLLLPRPALLAIRARQLSD
;
A
#
# COMPACT_ATOMS: atom_id res chain seq x y z
N MET A 1 3.06 18.81 8.50
CA MET A 1 4.32 18.32 7.95
C MET A 1 4.67 19.00 6.63
N ALA A 2 5.94 19.28 6.37
CA ALA A 2 6.37 19.92 5.13
C ALA A 2 7.08 18.91 4.23
N PHE A 3 6.42 18.44 3.19
CA PHE A 3 7.07 17.61 2.17
C PHE A 3 8.18 18.39 1.43
N ARG A 4 9.18 17.68 0.95
CA ARG A 4 10.19 18.25 0.06
C ARG A 4 9.56 18.97 -1.14
N ARG A 5 10.19 20.04 -1.61
CA ARG A 5 9.66 20.83 -2.74
C ARG A 5 9.42 19.95 -3.97
N GLY A 6 8.21 20.02 -4.52
CA GLY A 6 7.84 19.29 -5.74
C GLY A 6 7.34 17.86 -5.50
N PHE A 7 7.40 17.32 -4.26
CA PHE A 7 6.96 15.95 -3.93
C PHE A 7 5.52 15.68 -4.39
N LYS A 8 4.59 16.54 -4.01
CA LYS A 8 3.16 16.39 -4.39
C LYS A 8 2.95 16.33 -5.90
N SER A 9 3.66 17.17 -6.65
CA SER A 9 3.60 17.17 -8.11
C SER A 9 4.25 15.93 -8.72
N GLN A 10 5.25 15.36 -8.06
CA GLN A 10 5.86 14.10 -8.46
C GLN A 10 4.90 12.93 -8.25
N CYS A 11 4.17 12.90 -7.13
CA CYS A 11 3.13 11.89 -6.87
C CYS A 11 2.04 11.92 -7.95
N GLU A 12 1.54 13.10 -8.31
CA GLU A 12 0.56 13.26 -9.39
C GLU A 12 1.09 12.74 -10.74
N ARG A 13 2.32 13.08 -11.11
CA ARG A 13 2.93 12.57 -12.35
C ARG A 13 3.06 11.05 -12.35
N ARG A 14 3.55 10.45 -11.26
CA ARG A 14 3.65 8.98 -11.10
C ARG A 14 2.28 8.31 -11.21
N SER A 15 1.27 8.88 -10.57
CA SER A 15 -0.10 8.37 -10.62
C SER A 15 -0.66 8.32 -12.07
N ILE A 16 -0.42 9.36 -12.85
CA ILE A 16 -0.81 9.42 -14.27
C ILE A 16 0.03 8.46 -15.12
N GLU A 17 1.32 8.36 -14.83
CA GLU A 17 2.22 7.45 -15.55
C GLU A 17 1.83 5.99 -15.35
N PHE A 18 1.55 5.55 -14.13
CA PHE A 18 1.05 4.18 -13.88
C PHE A 18 -0.25 3.89 -14.61
N ARG A 19 -1.20 4.84 -14.60
CA ARG A 19 -2.44 4.67 -15.36
C ARG A 19 -2.18 4.50 -16.85
N ARG A 20 -1.34 5.35 -17.42
CA ARG A 20 -0.96 5.26 -18.84
C ARG A 20 -0.31 3.90 -19.16
N ASN A 21 0.61 3.43 -18.33
CA ASN A 21 1.30 2.15 -18.54
C ASN A 21 0.35 0.96 -18.46
N LEU A 22 -0.73 1.10 -17.67
CA LEU A 22 -1.80 0.10 -17.52
C LEU A 22 -2.96 0.28 -18.50
N GLY A 23 -2.86 1.21 -19.46
CA GLY A 23 -3.91 1.47 -20.46
C GLY A 23 -5.15 2.17 -19.89
N LEU A 24 -5.04 2.81 -18.72
CA LEU A 24 -6.13 3.53 -18.07
C LEU A 24 -6.11 5.02 -18.42
N GLN A 25 -7.29 5.65 -18.38
CA GLN A 25 -7.42 7.09 -18.48
C GLN A 25 -6.97 7.78 -17.18
N PRO A 26 -6.57 9.07 -17.20
CA PRO A 26 -6.10 9.77 -16.01
C PRO A 26 -7.08 9.79 -14.83
N ALA A 27 -8.38 9.70 -15.09
CA ALA A 27 -9.43 9.70 -14.07
C ALA A 27 -9.96 8.31 -13.69
N ASP A 28 -9.48 7.25 -14.36
CA ASP A 28 -9.94 5.89 -14.07
C ASP A 28 -9.46 5.41 -12.71
N ALA A 29 -10.24 4.51 -12.11
CA ALA A 29 -9.85 3.85 -10.88
C ALA A 29 -8.61 2.96 -11.09
N LEU A 30 -7.64 3.06 -10.19
CA LEU A 30 -6.47 2.19 -10.14
C LEU A 30 -6.61 1.25 -8.94
N SER A 31 -6.68 -0.06 -9.19
CA SER A 31 -6.67 -1.04 -8.10
C SER A 31 -5.24 -1.34 -7.65
N ALA A 32 -5.08 -1.61 -6.36
CA ALA A 32 -3.80 -1.99 -5.79
C ALA A 32 -3.27 -3.30 -6.40
N ASP A 33 -4.16 -4.28 -6.66
CA ASP A 33 -3.75 -5.55 -7.29
C ASP A 33 -3.14 -5.36 -8.69
N LYS A 34 -3.76 -4.50 -9.52
CA LYS A 34 -3.19 -4.19 -10.86
C LYS A 34 -1.86 -3.46 -10.78
N LEU A 35 -1.72 -2.58 -9.79
CA LEU A 35 -0.45 -1.88 -9.58
C LEU A 35 0.61 -2.86 -9.06
N ALA A 36 0.28 -3.74 -8.11
CA ALA A 36 1.19 -4.77 -7.60
C ALA A 36 1.69 -5.68 -8.72
N GLU A 37 0.78 -6.17 -9.57
CA GLU A 37 1.13 -6.98 -10.76
C GLU A 37 2.10 -6.24 -11.69
N HIS A 38 1.83 -4.97 -11.97
CA HIS A 38 2.68 -4.12 -12.80
C HIS A 38 4.08 -3.89 -12.22
N LEU A 39 4.17 -3.81 -10.89
CA LEU A 39 5.43 -3.62 -10.15
C LEU A 39 6.18 -4.94 -9.91
N GLY A 40 5.56 -6.09 -10.20
CA GLY A 40 6.13 -7.41 -9.87
C GLY A 40 6.10 -7.72 -8.37
N VAL A 41 5.19 -7.08 -7.61
CA VAL A 41 5.03 -7.28 -6.18
C VAL A 41 4.01 -8.38 -5.93
N THR A 42 4.38 -9.36 -5.11
CA THR A 42 3.47 -10.42 -4.66
C THR A 42 2.58 -9.90 -3.54
N VAL A 43 1.28 -10.18 -3.60
CA VAL A 43 0.32 -9.80 -2.57
C VAL A 43 -0.36 -11.04 -2.02
N TRP A 44 -0.17 -11.30 -0.73
CA TRP A 44 -0.77 -12.44 -0.02
C TRP A 44 -1.69 -11.97 1.10
N SER A 45 -2.75 -12.71 1.33
CA SER A 45 -3.45 -12.70 2.60
C SER A 45 -2.64 -13.48 3.65
N VAL A 46 -2.78 -13.17 4.93
CA VAL A 46 -2.21 -14.02 6.00
C VAL A 46 -2.62 -15.49 5.82
N SER A 47 -3.83 -15.74 5.32
CA SER A 47 -4.34 -17.09 5.08
C SER A 47 -3.57 -17.85 3.98
N ASP A 48 -2.84 -17.14 3.11
CA ASP A 48 -2.03 -17.75 2.04
C ASP A 48 -0.63 -18.12 2.54
N VAL A 49 -0.23 -17.64 3.71
CA VAL A 49 1.09 -17.91 4.30
C VAL A 49 1.13 -19.33 4.85
N THR A 50 1.96 -20.18 4.24
CA THR A 50 2.13 -21.57 4.69
C THR A 50 3.14 -21.66 5.84
N GLY A 51 2.89 -22.59 6.78
CA GLY A 51 3.82 -22.83 7.90
C GLY A 51 3.58 -22.02 9.16
N LEU A 52 2.58 -21.12 9.15
CA LEU A 52 2.11 -20.48 10.39
C LEU A 52 1.40 -21.51 11.28
N ALA A 53 1.69 -21.48 12.58
CA ALA A 53 0.93 -22.25 13.54
C ALA A 53 -0.53 -21.73 13.59
N PRO A 54 -1.55 -22.60 13.85
CA PRO A 54 -2.94 -22.17 13.88
C PRO A 54 -3.22 -21.03 14.87
N GLU A 55 -2.56 -21.04 16.02
CA GLU A 55 -2.63 -19.98 17.03
C GLU A 55 -2.07 -18.65 16.54
N ASP A 56 -0.95 -18.65 15.81
CA ASP A 56 -0.37 -17.45 15.24
C ASP A 56 -1.27 -16.88 14.12
N GLN A 57 -1.82 -17.77 13.29
CA GLN A 57 -2.76 -17.37 12.25
C GLN A 57 -4.02 -16.73 12.87
N GLN A 58 -4.53 -17.27 13.99
CA GLN A 58 -5.66 -16.71 14.69
C GLN A 58 -5.36 -15.30 15.23
N VAL A 59 -4.20 -15.08 15.84
CA VAL A 59 -3.77 -13.77 16.33
C VAL A 59 -3.65 -12.78 15.19
N LEU A 60 -3.01 -13.17 14.09
CA LEU A 60 -2.80 -12.29 12.93
C LEU A 60 -4.08 -11.95 12.17
N THR A 61 -5.15 -12.76 12.31
CA THR A 61 -6.46 -12.53 11.68
C THR A 61 -7.50 -11.97 12.64
N ASP A 62 -7.16 -11.72 13.91
CA ASP A 62 -8.09 -11.19 14.89
C ASP A 62 -8.69 -9.85 14.45
N GLN A 63 -10.00 -9.80 14.30
CA GLN A 63 -10.75 -8.62 13.86
C GLN A 63 -10.74 -7.49 14.88
N GLY A 64 -10.55 -7.81 16.15
CA GLY A 64 -10.46 -6.83 17.25
C GLY A 64 -9.11 -6.13 17.34
N ASP A 65 -8.07 -6.71 16.75
CA ASP A 65 -6.75 -6.11 16.73
C ASP A 65 -6.60 -5.15 15.52
N GLU A 66 -6.54 -3.86 15.79
CA GLU A 66 -6.31 -2.80 14.80
C GLU A 66 -4.82 -2.39 14.72
N SER A 67 -3.93 -3.09 15.41
CA SER A 67 -2.51 -2.73 15.48
C SER A 67 -1.79 -2.85 14.14
N TRP A 68 -2.31 -3.69 13.22
CA TRP A 68 -1.77 -3.83 11.88
C TRP A 68 -2.87 -4.11 10.84
N ALA A 69 -2.61 -3.79 9.59
CA ALA A 69 -3.54 -3.99 8.47
C ALA A 69 -2.88 -4.63 7.24
N ALA A 70 -1.65 -4.26 6.95
CA ALA A 70 -0.77 -4.87 5.96
C ALA A 70 0.68 -4.59 6.36
N MET A 71 1.61 -5.30 5.73
CA MET A 71 3.05 -5.10 5.88
C MET A 71 3.77 -5.46 4.59
N THR A 72 4.87 -4.79 4.31
CA THR A 72 5.77 -5.13 3.22
C THR A 72 7.01 -5.83 3.75
N MET A 73 7.41 -6.89 3.06
CA MET A 73 8.64 -7.64 3.33
C MET A 73 9.45 -7.76 2.05
N ARG A 74 10.77 -7.76 2.17
CA ARG A 74 11.67 -8.11 1.06
C ARG A 74 12.28 -9.48 1.31
N ILE A 75 12.08 -10.40 0.37
CA ILE A 75 12.64 -11.75 0.42
C ILE A 75 13.61 -11.87 -0.76
N ALA A 76 14.91 -11.85 -0.47
CA ALA A 76 15.96 -11.74 -1.47
C ALA A 76 15.79 -10.48 -2.35
N THR A 77 15.31 -10.62 -3.58
CA THR A 77 15.08 -9.53 -4.54
C THR A 77 13.61 -9.19 -4.73
N ASP A 78 12.70 -9.97 -4.14
CA ASP A 78 11.27 -9.87 -4.39
C ASP A 78 10.56 -9.16 -3.24
N ASP A 79 9.68 -8.24 -3.57
CA ASP A 79 8.83 -7.56 -2.62
C ASP A 79 7.51 -8.33 -2.43
N LEU A 80 7.14 -8.55 -1.17
CA LEU A 80 5.93 -9.23 -0.76
C LEU A 80 5.12 -8.33 0.16
N VAL A 81 3.86 -8.10 -0.17
CA VAL A 81 2.89 -7.45 0.71
C VAL A 81 1.97 -8.51 1.32
N ILE A 82 1.91 -8.56 2.65
CA ILE A 82 0.98 -9.43 3.38
C ILE A 82 -0.09 -8.55 3.99
N TYR A 83 -1.37 -8.89 3.79
CA TYR A 83 -2.48 -8.13 4.34
C TYR A 83 -3.42 -8.97 5.21
N LYS A 84 -4.11 -8.32 6.14
CA LYS A 84 -5.12 -8.92 7.01
C LYS A 84 -6.42 -9.17 6.22
N PRO A 85 -6.93 -10.41 6.11
CA PRO A 85 -8.02 -10.76 5.19
C PRO A 85 -9.41 -10.26 5.59
N VAL A 86 -9.59 -9.84 6.84
CA VAL A 86 -10.90 -9.46 7.43
C VAL A 86 -11.31 -8.01 7.15
N GLN A 87 -10.79 -7.42 6.09
CA GLN A 87 -11.03 -6.02 5.73
C GLN A 87 -12.08 -5.90 4.63
N SER A 88 -12.82 -4.78 4.61
CA SER A 88 -13.64 -4.44 3.44
C SER A 88 -12.76 -4.27 2.18
N LEU A 89 -13.34 -4.49 0.99
CA LEU A 89 -12.60 -4.32 -0.27
C LEU A 89 -11.96 -2.94 -0.40
N GLY A 90 -12.64 -1.88 0.04
CA GLY A 90 -12.09 -0.53 0.02
C GLY A 90 -10.89 -0.37 0.96
N ARG A 91 -10.99 -0.89 2.19
CA ARG A 91 -9.88 -0.84 3.16
C ARG A 91 -8.70 -1.69 2.68
N ARG A 92 -8.96 -2.92 2.18
CA ARG A 92 -7.93 -3.78 1.58
C ARG A 92 -7.17 -3.05 0.46
N ASN A 93 -7.90 -2.44 -0.48
CA ASN A 93 -7.27 -1.70 -1.57
C ASN A 93 -6.43 -0.51 -1.07
N ASN A 94 -6.90 0.19 -0.04
CA ASN A 94 -6.18 1.32 0.56
C ASN A 94 -4.90 0.86 1.27
N VAL A 95 -4.95 -0.17 2.11
CA VAL A 95 -3.76 -0.62 2.86
C VAL A 95 -2.70 -1.23 1.93
N ILE A 96 -3.10 -2.01 0.92
CA ILE A 96 -2.15 -2.52 -0.08
C ILE A 96 -1.54 -1.36 -0.88
N MET A 97 -2.34 -0.35 -1.27
CA MET A 97 -1.83 0.81 -1.99
C MET A 97 -0.81 1.60 -1.17
N HIS A 98 -0.98 1.69 0.17
CA HIS A 98 -0.03 2.31 1.08
C HIS A 98 1.31 1.56 1.08
N GLU A 99 1.28 0.22 1.21
CA GLU A 99 2.48 -0.61 1.14
C GLU A 99 3.19 -0.49 -0.22
N LEU A 100 2.43 -0.49 -1.32
CA LEU A 100 3.00 -0.26 -2.65
C LEU A 100 3.63 1.15 -2.78
N ALA A 101 3.09 2.14 -2.08
CA ALA A 101 3.68 3.49 -2.08
C ALA A 101 5.06 3.51 -1.41
N HIS A 102 5.29 2.75 -0.33
CA HIS A 102 6.62 2.57 0.26
C HIS A 102 7.60 2.00 -0.76
N ILE A 103 7.20 0.95 -1.49
CA ILE A 103 8.03 0.32 -2.53
C ILE A 103 8.35 1.32 -3.66
N VAL A 104 7.34 2.02 -4.17
CA VAL A 104 7.49 3.01 -5.27
C VAL A 104 8.38 4.18 -4.88
N LEU A 105 8.35 4.61 -3.61
CA LEU A 105 9.18 5.69 -3.09
C LEU A 105 10.61 5.23 -2.78
N GLY A 106 10.85 3.91 -2.72
CA GLY A 106 12.13 3.33 -2.34
C GLY A 106 12.44 3.55 -0.85
N HIS A 107 11.41 3.58 -0.02
CA HIS A 107 11.59 3.62 1.43
C HIS A 107 12.34 2.37 1.89
N GLU A 108 13.24 2.52 2.84
CA GLU A 108 13.89 1.37 3.43
C GLU A 108 12.81 0.52 4.10
N LEU A 109 12.59 -0.66 3.52
CA LEU A 109 11.71 -1.65 4.12
C LEU A 109 12.35 -2.05 5.45
N ALA A 110 11.58 -2.01 6.50
CA ALA A 110 12.04 -2.44 7.80
C ALA A 110 12.59 -3.86 7.68
N GLU A 111 13.87 -4.04 7.99
CA GLU A 111 14.38 -5.37 8.20
C GLU A 111 13.59 -5.96 9.36
N ALA A 112 12.84 -7.04 9.08
CA ALA A 112 12.20 -7.80 10.14
C ALA A 112 13.31 -8.31 11.06
N CYS A 113 13.50 -7.65 12.19
CA CYS A 113 14.45 -8.10 13.21
C CYS A 113 13.82 -9.28 13.95
N MET A 114 14.40 -10.46 13.77
CA MET A 114 14.08 -11.60 14.62
C MET A 114 14.76 -11.37 15.97
N LEU A 115 13.98 -11.16 17.03
CA LEU A 115 14.50 -11.08 18.40
C LEU A 115 15.02 -12.45 18.84
N GLU A 116 15.84 -12.49 19.90
CA GLU A 116 16.41 -13.74 20.45
C GLU A 116 15.32 -14.75 20.90
N ASP A 117 14.11 -14.29 21.17
CA ASP A 117 12.95 -15.11 21.52
C ASP A 117 12.19 -15.66 20.29
N GLY A 118 12.65 -15.38 19.06
CA GLY A 118 12.02 -15.81 17.81
C GLY A 118 10.88 -14.91 17.36
N SER A 119 10.54 -13.85 18.06
CA SER A 119 9.53 -12.88 17.63
C SER A 119 10.06 -11.99 16.51
N LEU A 120 9.23 -11.74 15.48
CA LEU A 120 9.48 -10.80 14.40
C LEU A 120 8.95 -9.42 14.84
N VAL A 121 9.85 -8.46 14.99
CA VAL A 121 9.47 -7.05 15.20
C VAL A 121 9.55 -6.34 13.85
N PRO A 122 8.44 -5.79 13.35
CA PRO A 122 8.48 -4.91 12.20
C PRO A 122 9.39 -3.72 12.52
N GLY A 123 10.32 -3.40 11.64
CA GLY A 123 11.08 -2.17 11.78
C GLY A 123 10.14 -0.96 11.64
N ASN A 124 10.41 0.09 12.37
CA ASN A 124 9.60 1.30 12.31
C ASN A 124 10.04 2.17 11.13
N PHE A 125 9.11 2.47 10.22
CA PHE A 125 9.28 3.56 9.27
C PHE A 125 9.37 4.90 10.03
N SER A 126 10.14 5.84 9.49
CA SER A 126 10.10 7.20 10.03
C SER A 126 8.73 7.83 9.74
N GLN A 127 8.27 8.74 10.60
CA GLN A 127 7.02 9.47 10.37
C GLN A 127 7.00 10.21 9.02
N GLU A 128 8.17 10.62 8.53
CA GLU A 128 8.31 11.26 7.23
C GLU A 128 8.02 10.28 6.08
N GLN A 129 8.52 9.04 6.17
CA GLN A 129 8.25 7.99 5.18
C GLN A 129 6.78 7.58 5.20
N GLU A 130 6.16 7.46 6.38
CA GLU A 130 4.72 7.20 6.52
C GLU A 130 3.88 8.28 5.85
N ASP A 131 4.16 9.55 6.12
CA ASP A 131 3.44 10.67 5.53
C ASP A 131 3.63 10.73 4.00
N GLU A 132 4.83 10.42 3.50
CA GLU A 132 5.11 10.34 2.06
C GLU A 132 4.33 9.19 1.41
N ALA A 133 4.28 8.02 2.06
CA ALA A 133 3.51 6.85 1.58
C ALA A 133 2.00 7.13 1.57
N ASP A 134 1.47 7.71 2.63
CA ASP A 134 0.07 8.14 2.70
C ASP A 134 -0.30 9.11 1.58
N TRP A 135 0.56 10.10 1.34
CA TRP A 135 0.31 11.07 0.27
C TRP A 135 0.32 10.43 -1.12
N LEU A 136 1.29 9.58 -1.39
CA LEU A 136 1.36 8.88 -2.68
C LEU A 136 0.20 7.89 -2.84
N ALA A 137 -0.11 7.08 -1.83
CA ALA A 137 -1.24 6.15 -1.86
C ALA A 137 -2.56 6.87 -2.15
N GLY A 138 -2.84 7.97 -1.43
CA GLY A 138 -4.01 8.81 -1.69
C GLY A 138 -4.05 9.35 -3.12
N THR A 139 -2.90 9.80 -3.65
CA THR A 139 -2.79 10.29 -5.03
C THR A 139 -2.93 9.18 -6.08
N LEU A 140 -2.45 7.96 -5.77
CA LEU A 140 -2.63 6.78 -6.64
C LEU A 140 -4.10 6.37 -6.71
N LEU A 141 -4.82 6.42 -5.59
CA LEU A 141 -6.25 6.10 -5.54
C LEU A 141 -7.13 7.19 -6.16
N LEU A 142 -6.87 8.45 -5.84
CA LEU A 142 -7.67 9.63 -6.20
C LEU A 142 -6.80 10.77 -6.74
N PRO A 143 -6.28 10.65 -7.97
CA PRO A 143 -5.50 11.72 -8.58
C PRO A 143 -6.37 12.94 -8.90
N ARG A 144 -5.73 14.10 -9.06
CA ARG A 144 -6.43 15.33 -9.39
C ARG A 144 -7.45 15.24 -10.54
N PRO A 145 -7.17 14.56 -11.68
CA PRO A 145 -8.15 14.38 -12.75
C PRO A 145 -9.41 13.65 -12.28
N ALA A 146 -9.30 12.63 -11.43
CA ALA A 146 -10.46 11.91 -10.88
C ALA A 146 -11.30 12.83 -9.97
N LEU A 147 -10.66 13.59 -9.09
CA LEU A 147 -11.35 14.56 -8.22
C LEU A 147 -12.09 15.63 -9.04
N LEU A 148 -11.48 16.13 -10.11
CA LEU A 148 -12.11 17.11 -11.01
C LEU A 148 -13.30 16.49 -11.76
N ALA A 149 -13.19 15.24 -12.19
CA ALA A 149 -14.29 14.53 -12.86
C ALA A 149 -15.49 14.31 -11.93
N ILE A 150 -15.24 13.93 -10.66
CA ILE A 150 -16.27 13.78 -9.63
C ILE A 150 -16.97 15.13 -9.38
N ARG A 151 -16.20 16.19 -9.19
CA ARG A 151 -16.75 17.54 -9.00
C ARG A 151 -17.60 18.00 -10.17
N ALA A 152 -17.18 17.74 -11.41
CA ALA A 152 -17.94 18.12 -12.60
C ALA A 152 -19.29 17.40 -12.67
N ARG A 153 -19.38 16.13 -12.25
CA ARG A 153 -20.64 15.39 -12.18
C ARG A 153 -21.60 15.95 -11.14
N GLN A 154 -21.11 16.33 -9.95
CA GLN A 154 -21.93 16.89 -8.86
C GLN A 154 -22.49 18.29 -9.17
N LEU A 155 -21.93 19.02 -10.13
CA LEU A 155 -22.41 20.34 -10.54
C LEU A 155 -23.38 20.28 -11.72
N SER A 156 -23.63 19.08 -12.27
CA SER A 156 -24.54 18.87 -13.43
C SER A 156 -25.91 18.34 -13.00
N ASP A 157 -26.10 18.01 -11.73
CA ASP A 157 -27.35 17.64 -11.07
C ASP A 157 -27.97 18.84 -10.32
#